data_a9c0c4f65bb060976b12b8c40078c5ff
#
_entry.id   a9c0c4f65bb060976b12b8c40078c5ff
#
_cell.length_a   1.000
_cell.length_b   1.000
_cell.length_c   1.000
_cell.angle_alpha   90.00
_cell.angle_beta   90.00
_cell.angle_gamma   90.00
#
_symmetry.space_group_name_H-M   'P 1'
#
loop_
_entity.id
_entity.type
_entity.pdbx_description
1 polymer ?
#
loop_
_entity_poly.entity_id
_entity_poly.type
_entity_poly.pdbx_seq_one_letter_code
_entity_poly.pdbx_strand_id
1 'polypeptide(L)'
;MQKRAIYPGTFDPITNGHIDIVTRATQMFDHVILAIAASPSKKPMFTLEERVALAQQATAHLGNVEVVGFSDLMANFARNQHATVLIRGLRAVADFEYEMQLAHMNRHLMPELESVFLMSSKEWSFISSSLVKEVARHQGDVTHFLPENVHQALMAKLA
;
A
#
# COMPACT_ATOMS: atom_id res chain seq x y z
N MET A 1 17.87 18.10 4.46
CA MET A 1 17.48 17.22 3.34
C MET A 1 16.16 16.55 3.64
N GLN A 2 15.28 16.54 2.65
CA GLN A 2 13.97 15.89 2.77
C GLN A 2 14.11 14.37 2.75
N LYS A 3 13.53 13.70 3.74
CA LYS A 3 13.49 12.23 3.77
C LYS A 3 12.23 11.77 3.04
N ARG A 4 12.43 11.18 1.87
CA ARG A 4 11.37 10.70 1.00
C ARG A 4 11.30 9.19 1.09
N ALA A 5 10.10 8.68 1.34
CA ALA A 5 9.86 7.25 1.47
C ALA A 5 8.78 6.80 0.50
N ILE A 6 8.88 5.56 0.04
CA ILE A 6 7.86 4.94 -0.81
C ILE A 6 7.18 3.84 -0.03
N TYR A 7 5.85 3.82 -0.06
CA TYR A 7 5.05 2.73 0.45
C TYR A 7 4.36 2.06 -0.75
N PRO A 8 4.92 0.95 -1.26
CA PRO A 8 4.39 0.30 -2.46
C PRO A 8 3.41 -0.80 -2.14
N GLY A 9 2.53 -1.07 -3.09
CA GLY A 9 1.60 -2.19 -3.01
C GLY A 9 0.65 -2.21 -4.18
N THR A 10 -0.18 -3.23 -4.23
CA THR A 10 -1.25 -3.32 -5.25
C THR A 10 -2.45 -2.47 -4.84
N PHE A 11 -2.78 -2.44 -3.55
CA PHE A 11 -3.90 -1.66 -3.00
C PHE A 11 -5.20 -1.86 -3.78
N ASP A 12 -5.67 -3.08 -3.79
CA ASP A 12 -6.82 -3.49 -4.61
C ASP A 12 -7.96 -4.10 -3.76
N PRO A 13 -8.68 -3.30 -3.00
CA PRO A 13 -8.51 -1.88 -2.76
C PRO A 13 -7.61 -1.58 -1.55
N ILE A 14 -7.35 -0.31 -1.32
CA ILE A 14 -6.71 0.16 -0.09
C ILE A 14 -7.64 -0.11 1.10
N THR A 15 -7.07 -0.54 2.22
CA THR A 15 -7.81 -0.90 3.44
C THR A 15 -7.41 0.02 4.59
N ASN A 16 -8.13 -0.07 5.70
CA ASN A 16 -7.77 0.66 6.92
C ASN A 16 -6.43 0.21 7.49
N GLY A 17 -6.01 -1.03 7.21
CA GLY A 17 -4.65 -1.47 7.55
C GLY A 17 -3.59 -0.70 6.78
N HIS A 18 -3.80 -0.46 5.50
CA HIS A 18 -2.90 0.36 4.69
C HIS A 18 -2.90 1.82 5.15
N ILE A 19 -4.08 2.36 5.47
CA ILE A 19 -4.22 3.74 5.97
C ILE A 19 -3.46 3.90 7.29
N ASP A 20 -3.52 2.91 8.17
CA ASP A 20 -2.77 2.93 9.43
C ASP A 20 -1.26 3.04 9.16
N ILE A 21 -0.72 2.22 8.28
CA ILE A 21 0.71 2.24 7.95
C ILE A 21 1.12 3.57 7.34
N VAL A 22 0.38 4.05 6.32
CA VAL A 22 0.75 5.30 5.66
C VAL A 22 0.63 6.50 6.60
N THR A 23 -0.37 6.51 7.48
CA THR A 23 -0.53 7.57 8.48
C THR A 23 0.67 7.64 9.41
N ARG A 24 1.11 6.49 9.91
CA ARG A 24 2.29 6.44 10.79
C ARG A 24 3.56 6.84 10.05
N ALA A 25 3.67 6.44 8.78
CA ALA A 25 4.81 6.81 7.95
C ALA A 25 4.92 8.33 7.77
N THR A 26 3.81 9.04 7.66
CA THR A 26 3.82 10.51 7.51
C THR A 26 4.42 11.24 8.71
N GLN A 27 4.44 10.59 9.85
CA GLN A 27 5.02 11.14 11.08
C GLN A 27 6.53 10.90 11.15
N MET A 28 7.04 9.98 10.33
CA MET A 28 8.45 9.57 10.36
C MET A 28 9.25 10.18 9.20
N PHE A 29 8.60 10.45 8.09
CA PHE A 29 9.25 10.93 6.87
C PHE A 29 8.64 12.23 6.38
N ASP A 30 9.44 13.06 5.73
CA ASP A 30 9.00 14.37 5.26
C ASP A 30 7.99 14.25 4.12
N HIS A 31 8.16 13.23 3.27
CA HIS A 31 7.29 13.00 2.13
C HIS A 31 7.12 11.49 1.92
N VAL A 32 5.88 11.05 1.80
CA VAL A 32 5.55 9.64 1.59
C VAL A 32 4.85 9.50 0.24
N ILE A 33 5.40 8.64 -0.60
CA ILE A 33 4.82 8.30 -1.89
C ILE A 33 4.09 6.96 -1.73
N LEU A 34 2.77 6.99 -1.79
CA LEU A 34 1.95 5.79 -1.84
C LEU A 34 1.97 5.31 -3.28
N ALA A 35 2.74 4.27 -3.56
CA ALA A 35 3.02 3.82 -4.91
C ALA A 35 2.16 2.60 -5.25
N ILE A 36 1.25 2.76 -6.19
CA ILE A 36 0.29 1.71 -6.55
C ILE A 36 0.78 0.99 -7.79
N ALA A 37 1.12 -0.29 -7.63
CA ALA A 37 1.63 -1.12 -8.69
C ALA A 37 0.51 -1.55 -9.64
N ALA A 38 0.77 -1.49 -10.93
CA ALA A 38 -0.20 -1.96 -11.94
C ALA A 38 -0.56 -3.43 -11.72
N SER A 39 0.43 -4.28 -11.45
CA SER A 39 0.26 -5.70 -11.09
C SER A 39 -0.72 -6.47 -11.98
N PRO A 40 -0.59 -6.43 -13.32
CA PRO A 40 -1.59 -7.05 -14.21
C PRO A 40 -1.69 -8.57 -14.00
N SER A 41 -0.62 -9.23 -13.62
CA SER A 41 -0.61 -10.69 -13.37
C SER A 41 -1.49 -11.08 -12.18
N LYS A 42 -1.76 -10.17 -11.26
CA LYS A 42 -2.63 -10.41 -10.10
C LYS A 42 -4.11 -10.24 -10.44
N LYS A 43 -4.43 -9.80 -11.65
CA LYS A 43 -5.82 -9.55 -12.12
C LYS A 43 -6.62 -8.73 -11.13
N PRO A 44 -6.21 -7.49 -10.85
CA PRO A 44 -6.88 -6.69 -9.83
C PRO A 44 -8.34 -6.41 -10.19
N MET A 45 -9.17 -6.31 -9.16
CA MET A 45 -10.59 -6.01 -9.32
C MET A 45 -10.83 -4.57 -9.82
N PHE A 46 -10.00 -3.64 -9.34
CA PHE A 46 -10.05 -2.23 -9.73
C PHE A 46 -8.94 -1.94 -10.73
N THR A 47 -9.21 -1.06 -11.70
CA THR A 47 -8.17 -0.58 -12.62
C THR A 47 -7.13 0.21 -11.83
N LEU A 48 -5.96 0.43 -12.44
CA LEU A 48 -4.91 1.24 -11.80
C LEU A 48 -5.44 2.65 -11.49
N GLU A 49 -6.16 3.26 -12.43
CA GLU A 49 -6.73 4.59 -12.28
C GLU A 49 -7.75 4.64 -11.14
N GLU A 50 -8.58 3.63 -11.00
CA GLU A 50 -9.54 3.52 -9.91
C GLU A 50 -8.83 3.41 -8.57
N ARG A 51 -7.80 2.56 -8.49
CA ARG A 51 -7.03 2.37 -7.25
C ARG A 51 -6.31 3.64 -6.82
N VAL A 52 -5.74 4.36 -7.76
CA VAL A 52 -5.08 5.66 -7.49
C VAL A 52 -6.10 6.67 -6.97
N ALA A 53 -7.25 6.80 -7.64
CA ALA A 53 -8.28 7.75 -7.22
C ALA A 53 -8.82 7.44 -5.82
N LEU A 54 -9.09 6.16 -5.54
CA LEU A 54 -9.59 5.75 -4.22
C LEU A 54 -8.57 6.06 -3.11
N ALA A 55 -7.30 5.77 -3.36
CA ALA A 55 -6.24 6.05 -2.40
C ALA A 55 -6.02 7.54 -2.20
N GLN A 56 -6.11 8.35 -3.27
CA GLN A 56 -6.02 9.80 -3.16
C GLN A 56 -7.10 10.36 -2.25
N GLN A 57 -8.34 9.93 -2.43
CA GLN A 57 -9.44 10.36 -1.60
C GLN A 57 -9.27 9.91 -0.14
N ALA A 58 -8.87 8.65 0.05
CA ALA A 58 -8.72 8.07 1.39
C ALA A 58 -7.56 8.70 2.18
N THR A 59 -6.57 9.28 1.52
CA THR A 59 -5.40 9.91 2.15
C THR A 59 -5.40 11.44 2.04
N ALA A 60 -6.48 12.04 1.54
CA ALA A 60 -6.54 13.48 1.29
C ALA A 60 -6.30 14.33 2.55
N HIS A 61 -6.57 13.78 3.73
CA HIS A 61 -6.35 14.45 5.01
C HIS A 61 -4.88 14.44 5.46
N LEU A 62 -4.00 13.73 4.75
CA LEU A 62 -2.58 13.63 5.07
C LEU A 62 -1.80 14.57 4.13
N GLY A 63 -1.23 15.63 4.68
CA GLY A 63 -0.65 16.71 3.89
C GLY A 63 0.64 16.36 3.13
N ASN A 64 1.34 15.31 3.55
CA ASN A 64 2.63 14.91 2.96
C ASN A 64 2.60 13.56 2.26
N VAL A 65 1.43 13.13 1.77
CA VAL A 65 1.27 11.92 0.97
C VAL A 65 0.99 12.28 -0.48
N GLU A 66 1.71 11.65 -1.37
CA GLU A 66 1.47 11.70 -2.82
C GLU A 66 1.14 10.29 -3.29
N VAL A 67 0.07 10.14 -4.06
CA VAL A 67 -0.35 8.84 -4.60
C VAL A 67 0.04 8.77 -6.06
N VAL A 68 0.81 7.75 -6.43
CA VAL A 68 1.34 7.58 -7.79
C VAL A 68 1.18 6.13 -8.23
N GLY A 69 0.63 5.94 -9.43
CA GLY A 69 0.61 4.61 -10.06
C GLY A 69 1.94 4.35 -10.77
N PHE A 70 2.39 3.10 -10.79
CA PHE A 70 3.61 2.74 -11.52
C PHE A 70 3.53 1.32 -12.07
N SER A 71 4.30 1.05 -13.11
CA SER A 71 4.39 -0.28 -13.74
C SER A 71 5.83 -0.73 -13.95
N ASP A 72 6.79 0.04 -13.44
CA ASP A 72 8.21 -0.21 -13.58
C ASP A 72 8.74 -1.08 -12.42
N LEU A 73 10.00 -1.48 -12.51
CA LEU A 73 10.71 -2.13 -11.42
C LEU A 73 10.76 -1.17 -10.23
N MET A 74 10.50 -1.68 -9.01
CA MET A 74 10.43 -0.85 -7.80
C MET A 74 11.71 -0.04 -7.58
N ALA A 75 12.89 -0.65 -7.77
CA ALA A 75 14.14 0.05 -7.58
C ALA A 75 14.31 1.23 -8.55
N ASN A 76 13.89 1.06 -9.80
CA ASN A 76 13.92 2.15 -10.79
C ASN A 76 12.94 3.26 -10.44
N PHE A 77 11.75 2.88 -10.03
CA PHE A 77 10.74 3.85 -9.60
C PHE A 77 11.25 4.66 -8.39
N ALA A 78 11.82 3.99 -7.40
CA ALA A 78 12.38 4.64 -6.21
C ALA A 78 13.47 5.64 -6.59
N ARG A 79 14.36 5.25 -7.51
CA ARG A 79 15.43 6.12 -7.98
C ARG A 79 14.87 7.36 -8.68
N ASN A 80 13.89 7.17 -9.53
CA ASN A 80 13.24 8.27 -10.26
C ASN A 80 12.50 9.22 -9.33
N GLN A 81 11.98 8.72 -8.22
CA GLN A 81 11.29 9.52 -7.20
C GLN A 81 12.24 10.14 -6.18
N HIS A 82 13.54 9.90 -6.32
CA HIS A 82 14.56 10.37 -5.35
C HIS A 82 14.27 9.89 -3.93
N ALA A 83 13.75 8.68 -3.79
CA ALA A 83 13.42 8.08 -2.51
C ALA A 83 14.47 7.03 -2.14
N THR A 84 14.89 7.04 -0.88
CA THR A 84 15.89 6.09 -0.37
C THR A 84 15.33 5.16 0.70
N VAL A 85 14.05 5.29 1.03
CA VAL A 85 13.39 4.46 2.04
C VAL A 85 12.18 3.77 1.40
N LEU A 86 12.11 2.46 1.62
CA LEU A 86 10.99 1.62 1.19
C LEU A 86 10.25 1.15 2.43
N ILE A 87 8.98 1.49 2.54
CA ILE A 87 8.15 1.13 3.70
C ILE A 87 7.36 -0.12 3.36
N ARG A 88 7.39 -1.10 4.27
CA ARG A 88 6.58 -2.31 4.17
C ARG A 88 5.86 -2.55 5.50
N GLY A 89 4.60 -2.95 5.44
CA GLY A 89 3.86 -3.38 6.62
C GLY A 89 4.08 -4.87 6.89
N LEU A 90 4.22 -5.24 8.16
CA LEU A 90 4.34 -6.63 8.55
C LEU A 90 3.16 -7.02 9.42
N ARG A 91 2.54 -8.16 9.12
CA ARG A 91 1.39 -8.69 9.84
C ARG A 91 1.71 -10.01 10.55
N ALA A 92 2.55 -10.86 9.95
CA ALA A 92 2.85 -12.19 10.46
C ALA A 92 4.25 -12.63 10.07
N VAL A 93 4.73 -13.70 10.71
CA VAL A 93 6.06 -14.29 10.45
C VAL A 93 6.22 -14.69 8.98
N ALA A 94 5.16 -15.24 8.37
CA ALA A 94 5.19 -15.64 6.95
C ALA A 94 5.42 -14.45 6.03
N ASP A 95 4.86 -13.28 6.36
CA ASP A 95 5.10 -12.04 5.62
C ASP A 95 6.56 -11.65 5.73
N PHE A 96 7.14 -11.77 6.91
CA PHE A 96 8.52 -11.34 7.18
C PHE A 96 9.53 -12.07 6.30
N GLU A 97 9.40 -13.37 6.12
CA GLU A 97 10.35 -14.14 5.30
C GLU A 97 10.38 -13.65 3.86
N TYR A 98 9.22 -13.48 3.25
CA TYR A 98 9.12 -12.94 1.88
C TYR A 98 9.64 -11.50 1.82
N GLU A 99 9.25 -10.67 2.78
CA GLU A 99 9.66 -9.26 2.81
C GLU A 99 11.17 -9.12 2.96
N MET A 100 11.81 -10.00 3.73
CA MET A 100 13.26 -10.00 3.89
C MET A 100 13.96 -10.32 2.56
N GLN A 101 13.46 -11.31 1.82
CA GLN A 101 14.01 -11.64 0.50
C GLN A 101 13.86 -10.46 -0.46
N LEU A 102 12.71 -9.83 -0.45
CA LEU A 102 12.44 -8.67 -1.31
C LEU A 102 13.35 -7.50 -0.95
N ALA A 103 13.57 -7.25 0.35
CA ALA A 103 14.46 -6.19 0.81
C ALA A 103 15.88 -6.40 0.33
N HIS A 104 16.39 -7.63 0.42
CA HIS A 104 17.72 -7.96 -0.06
C HIS A 104 17.85 -7.75 -1.56
N MET A 105 16.84 -8.17 -2.33
CA MET A 105 16.85 -7.98 -3.79
C MET A 105 16.84 -6.50 -4.15
N ASN A 106 15.99 -5.72 -3.51
CA ASN A 106 15.91 -4.29 -3.77
C ASN A 106 17.21 -3.58 -3.42
N ARG A 107 17.85 -3.97 -2.33
CA ARG A 107 19.15 -3.41 -1.93
C ARG A 107 20.25 -3.76 -2.92
N HIS A 108 20.20 -4.95 -3.49
CA HIS A 108 21.14 -5.34 -4.55
C HIS A 108 20.98 -4.45 -5.78
N LEU A 109 19.73 -4.16 -6.17
CA LEU A 109 19.41 -3.35 -7.36
C LEU A 109 19.64 -1.86 -7.12
N MET A 110 19.49 -1.40 -5.88
CA MET A 110 19.67 -0.01 -5.48
C MET A 110 20.27 0.01 -4.08
N PRO A 111 21.64 0.04 -3.98
CA PRO A 111 22.32 -0.08 -2.68
C PRO A 111 21.93 0.98 -1.66
N GLU A 112 21.52 2.16 -2.10
CA GLU A 112 21.10 3.25 -1.21
C GLU A 112 19.66 3.12 -0.71
N LEU A 113 18.90 2.12 -1.19
CA LEU A 113 17.52 1.91 -0.78
C LEU A 113 17.46 1.08 0.51
N GLU A 114 16.92 1.67 1.57
CA GLU A 114 16.76 1.01 2.86
C GLU A 114 15.29 0.61 3.05
N SER A 115 15.05 -0.65 3.40
CA SER A 115 13.69 -1.14 3.69
C SER A 115 13.40 -0.97 5.18
N VAL A 116 12.26 -0.37 5.48
CA VAL A 116 11.78 -0.14 6.85
C VAL A 116 10.47 -0.89 7.01
N PHE A 117 10.39 -1.70 8.06
CA PHE A 117 9.21 -2.52 8.33
C PHE A 117 8.42 -1.92 9.49
N LEU A 118 7.13 -1.67 9.26
CA LEU A 118 6.22 -1.20 10.28
C LEU A 118 5.27 -2.32 10.65
N MET A 119 5.18 -2.61 11.94
CA MET A 119 4.27 -3.61 12.45
C MET A 119 2.83 -3.13 12.29
N SER A 120 1.97 -3.96 11.71
CA SER A 120 0.54 -3.67 11.64
C SER A 120 -0.03 -3.50 13.04
N SER A 121 -0.94 -2.55 13.20
CA SER A 121 -1.70 -2.42 14.45
C SER A 121 -2.52 -3.69 14.67
N LYS A 122 -2.70 -4.06 15.93
CA LYS A 122 -3.41 -5.28 16.30
C LYS A 122 -4.79 -5.38 15.65
N GLU A 123 -5.49 -4.25 15.58
CA GLU A 123 -6.82 -4.14 15.00
C GLU A 123 -6.87 -4.57 13.53
N TRP A 124 -5.79 -4.33 12.77
CA TRP A 124 -5.74 -4.57 11.34
C TRP A 124 -4.84 -5.74 10.94
N SER A 125 -4.25 -6.44 11.91
CA SER A 125 -3.22 -7.45 11.63
C SER A 125 -3.71 -8.66 10.86
N PHE A 126 -5.01 -8.93 10.86
CA PHE A 126 -5.59 -10.11 10.20
C PHE A 126 -6.20 -9.78 8.83
N ILE A 127 -6.29 -8.50 8.43
CA ILE A 127 -6.94 -8.14 7.18
C ILE A 127 -5.94 -8.01 6.01
N SER A 128 -6.45 -8.33 4.83
CA SER A 128 -5.79 -8.10 3.56
C SER A 128 -6.85 -7.68 2.56
N SER A 129 -6.42 -7.05 1.46
CA SER A 129 -7.36 -6.71 0.38
C SER A 129 -8.06 -7.95 -0.18
N SER A 130 -7.33 -9.07 -0.29
CA SER A 130 -7.89 -10.34 -0.78
C SER A 130 -8.98 -10.85 0.15
N LEU A 131 -8.71 -10.88 1.46
CA LEU A 131 -9.70 -11.34 2.44
C LEU A 131 -10.92 -10.43 2.45
N VAL A 132 -10.73 -9.12 2.42
CA VAL A 132 -11.84 -8.16 2.39
C VAL A 132 -12.72 -8.39 1.16
N LYS A 133 -12.12 -8.57 -0.01
CA LYS A 133 -12.87 -8.84 -1.24
C LYS A 133 -13.65 -10.14 -1.15
N GLU A 134 -13.03 -11.19 -0.61
CA GLU A 134 -13.70 -12.48 -0.47
C GLU A 134 -14.90 -12.40 0.46
N VAL A 135 -14.73 -11.78 1.62
CA VAL A 135 -15.84 -11.60 2.57
C VAL A 135 -16.96 -10.80 1.94
N ALA A 136 -16.64 -9.74 1.22
CA ALA A 136 -17.64 -8.89 0.54
C ALA A 136 -18.39 -9.66 -0.57
N ARG A 137 -17.69 -10.50 -1.34
CA ARG A 137 -18.33 -11.34 -2.37
C ARG A 137 -19.35 -12.29 -1.77
N HIS A 138 -19.15 -12.72 -0.54
CA HIS A 138 -20.07 -13.58 0.19
C HIS A 138 -21.02 -12.78 1.09
N GLN A 139 -21.18 -11.49 0.80
CA GLN A 139 -22.15 -10.60 1.46
C GLN A 139 -21.86 -10.35 2.95
N GLY A 140 -20.60 -10.57 3.37
CA GLY A 140 -20.16 -10.20 4.70
C GLY A 140 -19.96 -8.70 4.83
N ASP A 141 -20.15 -8.17 6.02
CA ASP A 141 -19.97 -6.74 6.29
C ASP A 141 -18.48 -6.41 6.44
N VAL A 142 -17.95 -5.59 5.54
CA VAL A 142 -16.56 -5.16 5.55
C VAL A 142 -16.40 -3.67 5.84
N THR A 143 -17.47 -3.01 6.27
CA THR A 143 -17.49 -1.56 6.55
C THR A 143 -16.39 -1.13 7.50
N HIS A 144 -16.13 -1.92 8.53
CA HIS A 144 -15.12 -1.60 9.55
C HIS A 144 -13.68 -1.58 8.99
N PHE A 145 -13.43 -2.30 7.90
CA PHE A 145 -12.07 -2.52 7.38
C PHE A 145 -11.67 -1.58 6.25
N LEU A 146 -12.58 -0.77 5.77
CA LEU A 146 -12.38 0.08 4.60
C LEU A 146 -12.73 1.54 4.89
N PRO A 147 -11.99 2.50 4.28
CA PRO A 147 -12.48 3.87 4.21
C PRO A 147 -13.86 3.90 3.52
N GLU A 148 -14.69 4.88 3.88
CA GLU A 148 -16.07 4.93 3.38
C GLU A 148 -16.15 4.97 1.84
N ASN A 149 -15.33 5.80 1.19
CA ASN A 149 -15.31 5.89 -0.26
C ASN A 149 -14.92 4.56 -0.91
N VAL A 150 -14.01 3.83 -0.29
CA VAL A 150 -13.55 2.53 -0.79
C VAL A 150 -14.65 1.48 -0.62
N HIS A 151 -15.33 1.50 0.52
CA HIS A 151 -16.46 0.60 0.76
C HIS A 151 -17.55 0.80 -0.29
N GLN A 152 -17.91 2.04 -0.56
CA GLN A 152 -18.91 2.36 -1.58
C GLN A 152 -18.50 1.86 -2.96
N ALA A 153 -17.23 2.06 -3.33
CA ALA A 153 -16.72 1.61 -4.63
C ALA A 153 -16.72 0.07 -4.73
N LEU A 154 -16.38 -0.62 -3.64
CA LEU A 154 -16.38 -2.07 -3.62
C LEU A 154 -17.80 -2.63 -3.78
N MET A 155 -18.76 -2.05 -3.07
CA MET A 155 -20.16 -2.47 -3.19
C MET A 155 -20.69 -2.24 -4.60
N ALA A 156 -20.35 -1.11 -5.22
CA ALA A 156 -20.74 -0.84 -6.62
C ALA A 156 -20.12 -1.85 -7.59
N LYS A 157 -18.88 -2.25 -7.36
CA LYS A 157 -18.18 -3.21 -8.21
C LYS A 157 -18.79 -4.60 -8.13
N LEU A 158 -19.35 -4.96 -6.98
CA LEU A 158 -19.97 -6.27 -6.74
C LEU A 158 -21.46 -6.34 -7.07
N ALA A 159 -22.06 -5.19 -7.33
CA ALA A 159 -23.49 -5.12 -7.67
C ALA A 159 -23.77 -5.67 -9.07
#